data_62f6091aee78f72f539fa497cc37981e
#
_entry.id   62f6091aee78f72f539fa497cc37981e
#
_cell.length_a   1.000
_cell.length_b   1.000
_cell.length_c   1.000
_cell.angle_alpha   90.00
_cell.angle_beta   90.00
_cell.angle_gamma   90.00
#
_symmetry.space_group_name_H-M   'P 1'
#
loop_
_entity.id
_entity.type
_entity.pdbx_description
1 polymer ?
#
loop_
_entity_poly.entity_id
_entity_poly.type
_entity_poly.pdbx_seq_one_letter_code
_entity_poly.pdbx_strand_id
1 'polypeptide(L)' 'MARKFVDLSIFLENDVVSDPPAFAPKIEYFTHENSFEQIAPFFPGLKKEDLPDGEGWAVETVQLSTHNGTHLDAPY' A
#
# COMPACT_ATOMS: atom_id res chain seq x y z
N MET A 1 7.30 -36.77 11.21
CA MET A 1 5.93 -36.40 10.85
C MET A 1 5.97 -35.13 10.01
N ALA A 2 5.50 -35.20 8.79
CA ALA A 2 5.50 -34.06 7.90
C ALA A 2 4.39 -33.07 8.30
N ARG A 3 4.72 -31.80 8.40
CA ARG A 3 3.73 -30.73 8.58
C ARG A 3 3.20 -30.28 7.23
N LYS A 4 1.92 -30.00 7.19
CA LYS A 4 1.28 -29.50 5.98
C LYS A 4 0.75 -28.09 6.27
N PHE A 5 1.08 -27.14 5.39
CA PHE A 5 0.62 -25.78 5.49
C PHE A 5 -0.36 -25.50 4.35
N VAL A 6 -1.49 -24.90 4.70
CA VAL A 6 -2.50 -24.47 3.73
C VAL A 6 -2.65 -22.97 3.88
N ASP A 7 -2.37 -22.22 2.82
CA ASP A 7 -2.53 -20.78 2.81
C ASP A 7 -3.97 -20.45 2.43
N LEU A 8 -4.70 -19.86 3.39
CA LEU A 8 -6.09 -19.43 3.21
C LEU A 8 -6.19 -17.94 2.93
N SER A 9 -5.05 -17.26 2.81
CA SER A 9 -5.01 -15.80 2.64
C SER A 9 -5.58 -15.36 1.30
N ILE A 10 -6.10 -14.13 1.30
CA ILE A 10 -6.47 -13.42 0.08
C ILE A 10 -5.59 -12.19 -0.04
N PHE A 11 -5.45 -11.68 -1.27
CA PHE A 11 -4.69 -10.45 -1.49
C PHE A 11 -5.46 -9.24 -0.96
N LEU A 12 -4.73 -8.29 -0.37
CA LEU A 12 -5.26 -6.97 -0.05
C LEU A 12 -5.02 -6.07 -1.26
N GLU A 13 -6.10 -5.75 -1.96
CA GLU A 13 -6.07 -4.94 -3.18
C GLU A 13 -7.30 -4.04 -3.22
N ASN A 14 -7.21 -2.94 -3.97
CA ASN A 14 -8.30 -1.97 -4.06
C ASN A 14 -9.60 -2.57 -4.63
N ASP A 15 -9.49 -3.47 -5.59
CA ASP A 15 -10.63 -3.97 -6.35
C ASP A 15 -11.05 -5.39 -5.97
N VAL A 16 -10.44 -5.96 -4.93
CA VAL A 16 -10.82 -7.30 -4.43
C VAL A 16 -11.99 -7.15 -3.47
N VAL A 17 -13.12 -7.74 -3.83
CA VAL A 17 -14.36 -7.65 -3.06
C VAL A 17 -14.37 -8.78 -2.02
N SER A 18 -13.75 -8.54 -0.89
CA SER A 18 -13.76 -9.46 0.26
C SER A 18 -14.49 -8.88 1.47
N ASP A 19 -14.63 -7.56 1.51
CA ASP A 19 -15.25 -6.81 2.59
C ASP A 19 -16.32 -5.87 2.03
N PRO A 20 -17.27 -5.40 2.85
CA PRO A 20 -18.21 -4.36 2.41
C PRO A 20 -17.46 -3.14 1.87
N PRO A 21 -17.93 -2.49 0.78
CA PRO A 21 -17.19 -1.38 0.17
C PRO A 21 -16.81 -0.25 1.13
N ALA A 22 -17.62 0.01 2.15
CA ALA A 22 -17.33 1.05 3.13
C ALA A 22 -16.12 0.72 4.02
N PHE A 23 -15.75 -0.54 4.11
CA PHE A 23 -14.66 -1.04 4.95
C PHE A 23 -13.52 -1.65 4.14
N ALA A 24 -13.59 -1.57 2.80
CA ALA A 24 -12.55 -2.08 1.94
C ALA A 24 -11.23 -1.34 2.16
N PRO A 25 -10.09 -2.03 2.02
CA PRO A 25 -8.80 -1.37 2.11
C PRO A 25 -8.62 -0.39 0.95
N LYS A 26 -7.89 0.69 1.19
CA LYS A 26 -7.54 1.67 0.17
C LYS A 26 -6.03 1.76 0.08
N ILE A 27 -5.50 1.51 -1.10
CA ILE A 27 -4.08 1.59 -1.37
C ILE A 27 -3.84 2.69 -2.39
N GLU A 28 -3.00 3.66 -2.03
CA GLU A 28 -2.58 4.73 -2.92
C GLU A 28 -1.14 4.49 -3.33
N TYR A 29 -0.92 4.39 -4.64
CA TYR A 29 0.39 4.06 -5.20
C TYR A 29 1.12 5.32 -5.63
N PHE A 30 2.35 5.48 -5.14
CA PHE A 30 3.26 6.52 -5.59
C PHE A 30 4.41 5.85 -6.32
N THR A 31 4.43 5.99 -7.64
CA THR A 31 5.45 5.38 -8.48
C THR A 31 6.67 6.29 -8.60
N HIS A 32 7.76 5.78 -9.15
CA HIS A 32 8.94 6.61 -9.45
C HIS A 32 8.60 7.82 -10.31
N GLU A 33 7.59 7.70 -11.17
CA GLU A 33 7.22 8.76 -12.12
C GLU A 33 6.36 9.85 -11.50
N ASN A 34 5.54 9.54 -10.49
CA ASN A 34 4.58 10.48 -9.92
C ASN A 34 4.87 10.90 -8.48
N SER A 35 5.99 10.49 -7.90
CA SER A 35 6.29 10.74 -6.50
C SER A 35 7.00 12.07 -6.24
N PHE A 36 7.36 12.83 -7.27
CA PHE A 36 8.03 14.12 -7.09
C PHE A 36 7.27 15.04 -6.13
N GLU A 37 5.97 15.16 -6.30
CA GLU A 37 5.15 16.04 -5.47
C GLU A 37 5.12 15.63 -4.00
N GLN A 38 5.34 14.34 -3.73
CA GLN A 38 5.44 13.83 -2.36
C GLN A 38 6.81 14.14 -1.75
N ILE A 39 7.86 14.16 -2.58
CA ILE A 39 9.24 14.42 -2.15
C ILE A 39 9.48 15.92 -1.95
N ALA A 40 8.96 16.74 -2.84
CA ALA A 40 9.24 18.17 -2.90
C ALA A 40 9.07 18.92 -1.57
N PRO A 41 8.05 18.63 -0.74
CA PRO A 41 7.89 19.33 0.55
C PRO A 41 9.06 19.12 1.52
N PHE A 42 9.81 18.02 1.41
CA PHE A 42 10.95 17.74 2.27
C PHE A 42 12.23 18.45 1.83
N PHE A 43 12.26 18.92 0.59
CA PHE A 43 13.45 19.56 0.00
C PHE A 43 13.04 20.85 -0.71
N PRO A 44 12.83 21.97 0.03
CA PRO A 44 12.43 23.22 -0.56
C PRO A 44 13.41 23.66 -1.66
N GLY A 45 12.87 24.02 -2.82
CA GLY A 45 13.68 24.40 -3.98
C GLY A 45 14.07 23.25 -4.90
N LEU A 46 13.77 22.01 -4.53
CA LEU A 46 14.01 20.86 -5.40
C LEU A 46 13.10 20.95 -6.64
N LYS A 47 13.69 20.74 -7.81
CA LYS A 47 12.95 20.67 -9.07
C LYS A 47 12.96 19.25 -9.59
N LYS A 48 11.97 18.90 -10.42
CA LYS A 48 11.86 17.55 -10.97
C LYS A 48 13.09 17.15 -11.79
N GLU A 49 13.67 18.10 -12.51
CA GLU A 49 14.90 17.87 -13.28
C GLU A 49 16.14 17.61 -12.42
N ASP A 50 16.08 17.88 -11.11
CA ASP A 50 17.16 17.58 -10.19
C ASP A 50 17.21 16.10 -9.83
N LEU A 51 16.12 15.35 -10.12
CA LEU A 51 16.07 13.92 -9.90
C LEU A 51 16.56 13.16 -11.12
N PRO A 52 17.27 12.03 -10.94
CA PRO A 52 17.66 11.18 -12.07
C PRO A 52 16.44 10.79 -12.91
N ASP A 53 16.44 11.16 -14.20
CA ASP A 53 15.34 10.93 -15.13
C ASP A 53 13.98 11.47 -14.65
N GLY A 54 13.98 12.44 -13.72
CA GLY A 54 12.77 12.96 -13.12
C GLY A 54 12.05 11.97 -12.19
N GLU A 55 12.71 10.88 -11.84
CA GLU A 55 12.12 9.80 -11.05
C GLU A 55 12.42 9.96 -9.56
N GLY A 56 11.42 9.75 -8.74
CA GLY A 56 11.54 9.74 -7.29
C GLY A 56 11.43 8.33 -6.72
N TRP A 57 11.01 8.23 -5.47
CA TRP A 57 10.80 6.94 -4.82
C TRP A 57 9.52 6.24 -5.30
N ALA A 58 9.37 4.98 -4.94
CA ALA A 58 8.13 4.22 -5.14
C ALA A 58 7.67 3.72 -3.76
N VAL A 59 6.51 4.19 -3.34
CA VAL A 59 5.92 3.82 -2.04
C VAL A 59 4.41 3.71 -2.18
N GLU A 60 3.78 3.03 -1.23
CA GLU A 60 2.33 2.94 -1.15
C GLU A 60 1.87 3.48 0.20
N THR A 61 0.73 4.15 0.19
CA THR A 61 0.01 4.49 1.41
C THR A 61 -1.19 3.58 1.52
N VAL A 62 -1.33 2.89 2.66
CA VAL A 62 -2.37 1.90 2.86
C VAL A 62 -3.27 2.35 4.00
N GLN A 63 -4.57 2.42 3.73
CA GLN A 63 -5.60 2.60 4.75
C GLN A 63 -6.41 1.33 4.84
N LEU A 64 -6.40 0.67 6.00
CA LEU A 64 -7.12 -0.57 6.18
C LEU A 64 -7.65 -0.71 7.62
N SER A 65 -8.66 -1.55 7.78
CA SER A 65 -9.05 -2.07 9.08
C SER A 65 -8.28 -3.37 9.33
N THR A 66 -7.92 -3.63 10.58
CA THR A 66 -7.27 -4.90 10.94
C THR A 66 -8.20 -6.11 10.75
N HIS A 67 -9.48 -5.86 10.49
CA HIS A 67 -10.46 -6.88 10.12
C HIS A 67 -10.61 -7.07 8.62
N ASN A 68 -9.80 -6.40 7.79
CA ASN A 68 -9.84 -6.60 6.34
C ASN A 68 -9.24 -7.96 5.97
N GLY A 69 -9.87 -8.60 4.98
CA GLY A 69 -9.38 -9.84 4.42
C GLY A 69 -9.29 -10.98 5.43
N THR A 70 -8.32 -11.86 5.22
CA THR A 70 -8.08 -13.01 6.10
C THR A 70 -7.34 -12.55 7.35
N HIS A 71 -7.91 -12.80 8.52
CA HIS A 71 -7.33 -12.37 9.79
C HIS A 71 -7.73 -13.29 10.94
N LEU A 72 -7.09 -13.11 12.08
CA LEU A 72 -7.37 -13.83 13.31
C LEU A 72 -7.72 -12.82 14.39
N ASP A 73 -8.88 -12.99 15.02
CA ASP A 73 -9.28 -12.18 16.14
C ASP A 73 -8.64 -12.69 17.44
N ALA A 74 -8.22 -11.76 18.27
CA ALA A 74 -7.65 -12.07 19.58
C ALA A 74 -8.32 -11.20 20.65
N PRO A 75 -8.34 -11.65 21.92
CA PRO A 75 -8.82 -10.82 23.03
C PRO A 75 -7.99 -9.54 23.13
N TYR A 76 -8.64 -8.43 23.28
CA TYR A 76 -7.97 -7.13 23.44
C TYR A 76 -7.38 -6.97 24.86
#